data_ab55bd981ea2d4452200ec69b6a9f229
#
_entry.id   ab55bd981ea2d4452200ec69b6a9f229
#
_cell.length_a   1.000
_cell.length_b   1.000
_cell.length_c   1.000
_cell.angle_alpha   90.00
_cell.angle_beta   90.00
_cell.angle_gamma   90.00
#
_symmetry.space_group_name_H-M   'P 1'
#
loop_
_entity.id
_entity.type
_entity.pdbx_description
1 polymer ?
#
loop_
_entity_poly.entity_id
_entity_poly.type
_entity_poly.pdbx_seq_one_letter_code
_entity_poly.pdbx_strand_id
1 'polypeptide(L)'
;MNITARKYFLLFFIGSLLLTMIGCSDSNDSNPSSVSGYNYTDYYIDQFLITSKSHEMSAGGSNILPKEAGKLRSESGGSCCIGIPANWRSGMRLVIQWKVDKLQDGKTPGKWYTATTDVPLYGPRTAGFVVHFLSGDRIRIQIRDEKGILPKIDDDDPYIVQGVLDSELNKKQGEGDERHSMA
;
A
#
# COMPACT_ATOMS: atom_id res chain seq x y z
N MET A 1 -52.58 -16.41 34.90
CA MET A 1 -51.95 -15.89 33.65
C MET A 1 -52.47 -16.74 32.49
N ASN A 2 -53.26 -16.12 31.59
CA ASN A 2 -53.94 -16.88 30.52
C ASN A 2 -52.99 -17.54 29.55
N ILE A 3 -53.28 -18.79 29.17
CA ILE A 3 -52.47 -19.61 28.27
C ILE A 3 -52.24 -18.93 26.91
N THR A 4 -53.21 -18.14 26.47
CA THR A 4 -53.09 -17.31 25.25
C THR A 4 -52.03 -16.20 25.39
N ALA A 5 -51.97 -15.48 26.50
CA ALA A 5 -50.96 -14.46 26.73
C ALA A 5 -49.52 -15.02 26.75
N ARG A 6 -49.37 -16.22 27.27
CA ARG A 6 -48.06 -16.92 27.32
C ARG A 6 -47.57 -17.34 25.93
N LYS A 7 -48.50 -17.72 25.03
CA LYS A 7 -48.13 -18.04 23.62
C LYS A 7 -47.69 -16.81 22.84
N TYR A 8 -48.35 -15.67 22.99
CA TYR A 8 -47.95 -14.44 22.32
C TYR A 8 -46.66 -13.90 22.86
N PHE A 9 -46.41 -14.02 24.15
CA PHE A 9 -45.12 -13.61 24.76
C PHE A 9 -43.94 -14.44 24.24
N LEU A 10 -44.16 -15.79 24.10
CA LEU A 10 -43.13 -16.66 23.57
C LEU A 10 -42.83 -16.39 22.08
N LEU A 11 -43.87 -16.14 21.27
CA LEU A 11 -43.72 -15.79 19.85
C LEU A 11 -43.00 -14.42 19.67
N PHE A 12 -43.32 -13.46 20.53
CA PHE A 12 -42.63 -12.17 20.51
C PHE A 12 -41.14 -12.31 20.88
N PHE A 13 -40.80 -13.14 21.86
CA PHE A 13 -39.44 -13.38 22.27
C PHE A 13 -38.61 -14.12 21.20
N ILE A 14 -39.22 -15.12 20.54
CA ILE A 14 -38.60 -15.84 19.43
C ILE A 14 -38.40 -14.91 18.22
N GLY A 15 -39.38 -14.10 17.90
CA GLY A 15 -39.26 -13.09 16.82
C GLY A 15 -38.19 -12.06 17.08
N SER A 16 -38.04 -11.60 18.33
CA SER A 16 -36.98 -10.65 18.73
C SER A 16 -35.59 -11.27 18.68
N LEU A 17 -35.46 -12.55 19.02
CA LEU A 17 -34.19 -13.27 18.99
C LEU A 17 -33.71 -13.56 17.55
N LEU A 18 -34.64 -13.76 16.60
CA LEU A 18 -34.31 -13.94 15.19
C LEU A 18 -33.83 -12.63 14.51
N LEU A 19 -34.30 -11.48 14.97
CA LEU A 19 -33.87 -10.17 14.45
C LEU A 19 -32.44 -9.79 14.87
N THR A 20 -31.88 -10.37 15.92
CA THR A 20 -30.50 -10.11 16.34
C THR A 20 -29.45 -10.91 15.58
N MET A 21 -29.87 -11.85 14.71
CA MET A 21 -28.97 -12.65 13.86
C MET A 21 -28.66 -12.00 12.50
N ILE A 22 -29.16 -10.78 12.24
CA ILE A 22 -28.65 -9.98 11.12
C ILE A 22 -27.32 -9.38 11.61
N GLY A 23 -26.35 -10.24 11.79
CA GLY A 23 -24.97 -9.84 12.00
C GLY A 23 -24.53 -9.03 10.79
N CYS A 24 -24.03 -7.83 11.02
CA CYS A 24 -23.24 -7.12 10.03
C CYS A 24 -22.18 -8.12 9.55
N SER A 25 -22.29 -8.61 8.32
CA SER A 25 -21.15 -9.16 7.65
C SER A 25 -20.27 -7.94 7.38
N ASP A 26 -19.23 -7.75 8.18
CA ASP A 26 -18.20 -6.79 7.89
C ASP A 26 -17.64 -7.15 6.52
N SER A 27 -18.04 -6.35 5.53
CA SER A 27 -17.58 -6.51 4.13
C SER A 27 -16.13 -6.08 3.93
N ASN A 28 -15.38 -5.93 5.01
CA ASN A 28 -13.96 -5.63 5.03
C ASN A 28 -13.10 -6.90 5.18
N ASP A 29 -13.37 -7.90 4.35
CA ASP A 29 -12.42 -9.00 4.17
C ASP A 29 -11.15 -8.44 3.52
N SER A 30 -10.18 -8.08 4.36
CA SER A 30 -8.86 -7.68 3.92
C SER A 30 -7.82 -8.70 4.38
N ASN A 31 -6.88 -9.00 3.49
CA ASN A 31 -5.73 -9.84 3.79
C ASN A 31 -4.58 -8.98 4.29
N PRO A 32 -4.15 -9.09 5.55
CA PRO A 32 -2.95 -8.40 6.01
C PRO A 32 -1.74 -8.96 5.26
N SER A 33 -0.99 -8.09 4.61
CA SER A 33 0.14 -8.47 3.77
C SER A 33 1.36 -7.64 4.08
N SER A 34 2.55 -8.24 4.01
CA SER A 34 3.81 -7.51 4.13
C SER A 34 4.00 -6.56 2.95
N VAL A 35 4.67 -5.44 3.21
CA VAL A 35 5.07 -4.46 2.19
C VAL A 35 6.57 -4.57 1.98
N SER A 36 6.99 -4.66 0.73
CA SER A 36 8.39 -4.68 0.32
C SER A 36 8.62 -3.71 -0.83
N GLY A 37 9.86 -3.27 -1.01
CA GLY A 37 10.29 -2.48 -2.16
C GLY A 37 11.44 -3.15 -2.89
N TYR A 38 11.45 -3.04 -4.21
CA TYR A 38 12.54 -3.49 -5.08
C TYR A 38 13.11 -2.30 -5.84
N ASN A 39 14.40 -2.03 -5.62
CA ASN A 39 15.09 -0.91 -6.22
C ASN A 39 15.99 -1.38 -7.39
N TYR A 40 15.63 -0.98 -8.60
CA TYR A 40 16.36 -1.25 -9.83
C TYR A 40 17.26 -0.08 -10.25
N THR A 41 17.39 0.94 -9.39
CA THR A 41 18.14 2.17 -9.67
C THR A 41 19.47 2.21 -8.91
N ASP A 42 20.35 3.08 -9.34
CA ASP A 42 21.61 3.38 -8.65
C ASP A 42 21.44 4.44 -7.54
N TYR A 43 20.17 4.78 -7.22
CA TYR A 43 19.82 5.79 -6.20
C TYR A 43 19.31 5.12 -4.92
N TYR A 44 19.53 5.78 -3.80
CA TYR A 44 18.99 5.35 -2.50
C TYR A 44 17.51 5.77 -2.39
N ILE A 45 16.64 4.83 -2.07
CA ILE A 45 15.25 5.09 -1.71
C ILE A 45 15.19 5.18 -0.19
N ASP A 46 14.97 6.39 0.35
CA ASP A 46 14.99 6.65 1.79
C ASP A 46 13.76 6.03 2.48
N GLN A 47 12.58 6.26 1.93
CA GLN A 47 11.31 5.69 2.39
C GLN A 47 10.25 5.79 1.30
N PHE A 48 9.18 5.04 1.48
CA PHE A 48 8.01 5.18 0.62
C PHE A 48 6.71 4.98 1.40
N LEU A 49 5.62 5.57 0.90
CA LEU A 49 4.29 5.54 1.47
C LEU A 49 3.31 5.07 0.40
N ILE A 50 2.31 4.32 0.83
CA ILE A 50 1.24 3.79 0.00
C ILE A 50 -0.08 4.27 0.61
N THR A 51 -0.94 4.87 -0.19
CA THR A 51 -2.28 5.29 0.26
C THR A 51 -3.32 5.04 -0.82
N SER A 52 -4.51 4.60 -0.43
CA SER A 52 -5.68 4.60 -1.31
C SER A 52 -6.54 5.84 -1.09
N LYS A 53 -7.32 6.25 -2.10
CA LYS A 53 -8.26 7.37 -1.95
C LYS A 53 -9.31 7.12 -0.87
N SER A 54 -9.70 5.87 -0.65
CA SER A 54 -10.64 5.44 0.40
C SER A 54 -9.99 5.26 1.76
N HIS A 55 -8.65 5.40 1.88
CA HIS A 55 -7.87 5.09 3.07
C HIS A 55 -7.98 3.65 3.59
N GLU A 56 -8.60 2.76 2.82
CA GLU A 56 -8.68 1.32 3.14
C GLU A 56 -7.29 0.66 3.09
N MET A 57 -6.42 1.12 2.19
CA MET A 57 -5.02 0.69 2.11
C MET A 57 -4.11 1.86 2.46
N SER A 58 -3.31 1.70 3.50
CA SER A 58 -2.27 2.64 3.90
C SER A 58 -1.13 1.88 4.55
N ALA A 59 0.08 2.12 4.10
CA ALA A 59 1.29 1.53 4.67
C ALA A 59 2.53 2.35 4.31
N GLY A 60 3.61 2.13 5.06
CA GLY A 60 4.94 2.64 4.73
C GLY A 60 5.92 1.51 4.51
N GLY A 61 6.92 1.75 3.69
CA GLY A 61 8.06 0.86 3.50
C GLY A 61 9.35 1.48 3.99
N SER A 62 10.28 0.62 4.39
CA SER A 62 11.62 1.02 4.82
C SER A 62 12.50 1.42 3.64
N ASN A 63 13.68 1.97 3.98
CA ASN A 63 14.71 2.33 3.02
C ASN A 63 15.19 1.14 2.18
N ILE A 64 15.68 1.45 0.98
CA ILE A 64 16.23 0.47 0.05
C ILE A 64 17.52 1.00 -0.52
N LEU A 65 18.57 0.23 -0.35
CA LEU A 65 19.88 0.56 -0.89
C LEU A 65 19.86 0.68 -2.43
N PRO A 66 20.79 1.41 -3.02
CA PRO A 66 21.04 1.36 -4.46
C PRO A 66 21.28 -0.06 -4.95
N LYS A 67 20.96 -0.31 -6.19
CA LYS A 67 21.27 -1.59 -6.84
C LYS A 67 22.79 -1.82 -6.85
N GLU A 68 23.22 -2.94 -6.32
CA GLU A 68 24.63 -3.35 -6.37
C GLU A 68 25.08 -3.66 -7.80
N ALA A 69 26.33 -3.37 -8.11
CA ALA A 69 26.94 -3.72 -9.39
C ALA A 69 26.80 -5.24 -9.68
N GLY A 70 26.31 -5.59 -10.86
CA GLY A 70 26.06 -6.98 -11.26
C GLY A 70 24.81 -7.63 -10.69
N LYS A 71 24.07 -6.95 -9.82
CA LYS A 71 22.75 -7.38 -9.33
C LYS A 71 21.64 -6.79 -10.20
N LEU A 72 20.53 -7.50 -10.28
CA LEU A 72 19.32 -6.98 -10.97
C LEU A 72 18.67 -5.85 -10.18
N ARG A 73 18.63 -5.98 -8.85
CA ARG A 73 17.97 -5.04 -7.94
C ARG A 73 18.50 -5.22 -6.51
N SER A 74 18.17 -4.25 -5.65
CA SER A 74 18.21 -4.38 -4.19
C SER A 74 16.78 -4.50 -3.63
N GLU A 75 16.64 -5.06 -2.45
CA GLU A 75 15.34 -5.33 -1.82
C GLU A 75 15.30 -4.75 -0.41
N SER A 76 14.15 -4.16 -0.02
CA SER A 76 13.92 -3.80 1.37
C SER A 76 13.51 -5.02 2.18
N GLY A 77 13.76 -4.98 3.48
CA GLY A 77 13.06 -5.86 4.41
C GLY A 77 11.54 -5.64 4.35
N GLY A 78 10.77 -6.69 4.63
CA GLY A 78 9.32 -6.56 4.70
C GLY A 78 8.89 -5.73 5.90
N SER A 79 8.04 -4.75 5.68
CA SER A 79 7.33 -4.02 6.74
C SER A 79 5.93 -4.59 6.92
N CYS A 80 5.43 -4.64 8.14
CA CYS A 80 4.01 -4.97 8.38
C CYS A 80 3.19 -3.67 8.36
N CYS A 81 1.97 -3.66 8.04
CA CYS A 81 1.17 -4.54 7.20
C CYS A 81 0.23 -3.65 6.41
N ILE A 82 -0.03 -3.99 5.17
CA ILE A 82 -1.10 -3.36 4.39
C ILE A 82 -2.30 -4.31 4.36
N GLY A 83 -3.51 -3.80 4.61
CA GLY A 83 -4.74 -4.56 4.39
C GLY A 83 -5.10 -4.55 2.91
N ILE A 84 -4.98 -5.69 2.24
CA ILE A 84 -5.36 -5.82 0.83
C ILE A 84 -6.77 -6.40 0.77
N PRO A 85 -7.76 -5.73 0.13
CA PRO A 85 -9.09 -6.28 -0.03
C PRO A 85 -9.05 -7.68 -0.65
N ALA A 86 -9.79 -8.64 -0.11
CA ALA A 86 -9.82 -10.01 -0.63
C ALA A 86 -10.36 -10.09 -2.06
N ASN A 87 -11.24 -9.16 -2.42
CA ASN A 87 -11.84 -9.06 -3.74
C ASN A 87 -11.29 -7.86 -4.51
N TRP A 88 -10.53 -8.15 -5.57
CA TRP A 88 -10.13 -7.10 -6.51
C TRP A 88 -11.35 -6.46 -7.18
N ARG A 89 -11.30 -5.15 -7.35
CA ARG A 89 -12.33 -4.37 -8.05
C ARG A 89 -11.68 -3.50 -9.10
N SER A 90 -12.29 -3.40 -10.27
CA SER A 90 -11.83 -2.47 -11.32
C SER A 90 -11.85 -1.03 -10.81
N GLY A 91 -10.84 -0.26 -11.18
CA GLY A 91 -10.71 1.14 -10.78
C GLY A 91 -10.12 1.36 -9.38
N MET A 92 -9.62 0.30 -8.72
CA MET A 92 -8.80 0.48 -7.51
C MET A 92 -7.52 1.22 -7.88
N ARG A 93 -7.26 2.32 -7.18
CA ARG A 93 -6.08 3.18 -7.42
C ARG A 93 -5.36 3.49 -6.13
N LEU A 94 -4.03 3.53 -6.22
CA LEU A 94 -3.14 3.89 -5.13
C LEU A 94 -2.29 5.10 -5.48
N VAL A 95 -2.00 5.89 -4.47
CA VAL A 95 -0.98 6.92 -4.52
C VAL A 95 0.27 6.34 -3.84
N ILE A 96 1.36 6.34 -4.54
CA ILE A 96 2.68 5.98 -4.02
C ILE A 96 3.51 7.26 -3.93
N GLN A 97 4.03 7.54 -2.76
CA GLN A 97 4.96 8.63 -2.52
C GLN A 97 6.29 8.02 -2.06
N TRP A 98 7.40 8.50 -2.59
CA TRP A 98 8.71 7.98 -2.21
C TRP A 98 9.76 9.08 -2.23
N LYS A 99 10.75 8.93 -1.35
CA LYS A 99 11.86 9.86 -1.24
C LYS A 99 13.12 9.23 -1.81
N VAL A 100 13.74 9.91 -2.75
CA VAL A 100 14.94 9.46 -3.47
C VAL A 100 16.11 10.37 -3.17
N ASP A 101 17.19 9.80 -2.68
CA ASP A 101 18.48 10.49 -2.61
C ASP A 101 19.33 10.14 -3.84
N LYS A 102 19.41 11.06 -4.78
CA LYS A 102 20.17 10.90 -6.03
C LYS A 102 21.63 11.35 -5.88
N LEU A 103 21.94 12.20 -4.92
CA LEU A 103 23.29 12.74 -4.71
C LEU A 103 24.12 11.85 -3.80
N GLN A 104 23.49 11.22 -2.81
CA GLN A 104 24.12 10.31 -1.85
C GLN A 104 25.37 10.94 -1.20
N ASP A 105 25.35 12.27 -1.00
CA ASP A 105 26.45 13.06 -0.44
C ASP A 105 26.38 13.17 1.09
N GLY A 106 25.34 12.62 1.70
CA GLY A 106 25.08 12.67 3.14
C GLY A 106 24.74 14.06 3.67
N LYS A 107 24.50 15.02 2.80
CA LYS A 107 24.21 16.43 3.14
C LYS A 107 22.92 16.94 2.53
N THR A 108 22.70 16.64 1.25
CA THR A 108 21.54 17.12 0.52
C THR A 108 20.37 16.15 0.74
N PRO A 109 19.25 16.59 1.34
CA PRO A 109 18.11 15.73 1.52
C PRO A 109 17.57 15.21 0.19
N GLY A 110 17.19 13.93 0.15
CA GLY A 110 16.51 13.35 -1.00
C GLY A 110 15.22 14.11 -1.34
N LYS A 111 14.73 13.91 -2.54
CA LYS A 111 13.49 14.55 -3.04
C LYS A 111 12.33 13.58 -3.04
N TRP A 112 11.17 14.10 -2.67
CA TRP A 112 9.91 13.36 -2.73
C TRP A 112 9.34 13.35 -4.14
N TYR A 113 8.89 12.18 -4.54
CA TYR A 113 8.14 11.92 -5.76
C TYR A 113 6.79 11.32 -5.42
N THR A 114 5.83 11.45 -6.33
CA THR A 114 4.51 10.87 -6.22
C THR A 114 4.04 10.31 -7.56
N ALA A 115 3.29 9.22 -7.52
CA ALA A 115 2.59 8.68 -8.68
C ALA A 115 1.26 8.06 -8.24
N THR A 116 0.26 8.15 -9.11
CA THR A 116 -1.00 7.42 -8.95
C THR A 116 -1.02 6.27 -9.95
N THR A 117 -1.29 5.07 -9.47
CA THR A 117 -1.31 3.86 -10.30
C THR A 117 -2.58 3.05 -10.09
N ASP A 118 -3.01 2.35 -11.14
CA ASP A 118 -4.06 1.36 -11.02
C ASP A 118 -3.50 0.10 -10.35
N VAL A 119 -4.35 -0.61 -9.61
CA VAL A 119 -3.98 -1.86 -8.94
C VAL A 119 -4.13 -3.02 -9.93
N PRO A 120 -3.04 -3.74 -10.27
CA PRO A 120 -3.12 -4.92 -11.11
C PRO A 120 -4.05 -5.99 -10.54
N LEU A 121 -4.68 -6.79 -11.40
CA LEU A 121 -5.51 -7.91 -10.97
C LEU A 121 -4.71 -8.87 -10.07
N TYR A 122 -5.33 -9.28 -8.97
CA TYR A 122 -4.78 -10.26 -8.02
C TYR A 122 -5.86 -11.23 -7.57
N GLY A 123 -5.44 -12.40 -7.07
CA GLY A 123 -6.31 -13.43 -6.54
C GLY A 123 -6.77 -13.14 -5.09
N PRO A 124 -7.74 -13.91 -4.58
CA PRO A 124 -8.34 -13.68 -3.25
C PRO A 124 -7.40 -13.92 -2.07
N ARG A 125 -6.32 -14.64 -2.28
CA ARG A 125 -5.27 -14.90 -1.27
C ARG A 125 -4.00 -14.19 -1.67
N THR A 126 -3.68 -13.13 -0.93
CA THR A 126 -2.50 -12.29 -1.17
C THR A 126 -1.38 -12.64 -0.20
N ALA A 127 -0.15 -12.66 -0.72
CA ALA A 127 1.06 -13.03 0.04
C ALA A 127 2.03 -11.84 0.25
N GLY A 128 1.72 -10.67 -0.27
CA GLY A 128 2.53 -9.47 -0.09
C GLY A 128 2.24 -8.39 -1.11
N PHE A 129 2.69 -7.19 -0.77
CA PHE A 129 2.64 -6.00 -1.62
C PHE A 129 4.06 -5.57 -1.95
N VAL A 130 4.35 -5.31 -3.22
CA VAL A 130 5.68 -4.90 -3.67
C VAL A 130 5.59 -3.62 -4.49
N VAL A 131 6.46 -2.66 -4.19
CA VAL A 131 6.70 -1.48 -5.04
C VAL A 131 8.02 -1.67 -5.75
N HIS A 132 8.00 -1.64 -7.08
CA HIS A 132 9.19 -1.67 -7.92
C HIS A 132 9.57 -0.23 -8.29
N PHE A 133 10.76 0.20 -7.89
CA PHE A 133 11.34 1.51 -8.22
C PHE A 133 12.26 1.34 -9.43
N LEU A 134 11.87 1.91 -10.56
CA LEU A 134 12.50 1.75 -11.85
C LEU A 134 13.28 3.00 -12.26
N SER A 135 14.22 2.86 -13.19
CA SER A 135 14.97 3.99 -13.73
C SER A 135 14.07 5.06 -14.34
N GLY A 136 14.46 6.34 -14.20
CA GLY A 136 13.69 7.47 -14.70
C GLY A 136 12.51 7.87 -13.80
N ASP A 137 12.59 7.60 -12.50
CA ASP A 137 11.55 7.93 -11.50
C ASP A 137 10.20 7.25 -11.81
N ARG A 138 10.23 6.07 -12.38
CA ARG A 138 9.05 5.25 -12.66
C ARG A 138 8.83 4.24 -11.56
N ILE A 139 7.59 3.89 -11.34
CA ILE A 139 7.22 2.81 -10.43
C ILE A 139 6.24 1.83 -11.07
N ARG A 140 6.18 0.65 -10.48
CA ARG A 140 5.13 -0.33 -10.70
C ARG A 140 4.77 -0.98 -9.37
N ILE A 141 3.48 -1.20 -9.12
CA ILE A 141 3.07 -1.98 -7.95
C ILE A 141 2.74 -3.41 -8.34
N GLN A 142 2.91 -4.32 -7.39
CA GLN A 142 2.50 -5.71 -7.52
C GLN A 142 1.90 -6.20 -6.22
N ILE A 143 0.78 -6.88 -6.34
CA ILE A 143 0.22 -7.68 -5.24
C ILE A 143 0.54 -9.13 -5.56
N ARG A 144 1.36 -9.76 -4.71
CA ARG A 144 1.69 -11.18 -4.85
C ARG A 144 0.53 -12.03 -4.38
N ASP A 145 0.15 -13.01 -5.18
CA ASP A 145 -0.77 -14.06 -4.79
C ASP A 145 -0.03 -15.22 -4.08
N GLU A 146 -0.77 -16.25 -3.74
CA GLU A 146 -0.24 -17.44 -3.08
C GLU A 146 0.85 -18.19 -3.90
N LYS A 147 0.94 -17.94 -5.20
CA LYS A 147 1.96 -18.55 -6.07
C LYS A 147 3.31 -17.87 -5.94
N GLY A 148 3.34 -16.65 -5.39
CA GLY A 148 4.57 -15.91 -5.14
C GLY A 148 5.36 -15.52 -6.39
N ILE A 149 4.79 -15.72 -7.58
CA ILE A 149 5.46 -15.46 -8.85
C ILE A 149 5.60 -13.95 -9.03
N LEU A 150 6.85 -13.50 -9.19
CA LEU A 150 7.14 -12.13 -9.62
C LEU A 150 7.02 -12.07 -11.14
N PRO A 151 6.14 -11.24 -11.71
CA PRO A 151 6.11 -11.04 -13.14
C PRO A 151 7.44 -10.45 -13.60
N LYS A 152 7.86 -10.83 -14.81
CA LYS A 152 8.89 -10.08 -15.51
C LYS A 152 8.30 -8.69 -15.82
N ILE A 153 9.02 -7.65 -15.44
CA ILE A 153 8.62 -6.26 -15.74
C ILE A 153 9.29 -5.91 -17.06
N ASP A 154 8.48 -5.84 -18.10
CA ASP A 154 8.92 -5.37 -19.43
C ASP A 154 8.64 -3.86 -19.53
N ASP A 155 9.39 -3.16 -20.39
CA ASP A 155 9.29 -1.69 -20.52
C ASP A 155 7.92 -1.20 -21.01
N ASP A 156 7.14 -2.06 -21.64
CA ASP A 156 5.77 -1.83 -22.12
C ASP A 156 4.68 -2.29 -21.13
N ASP A 157 5.04 -2.68 -19.91
CA ASP A 157 4.07 -3.06 -18.88
C ASP A 157 3.12 -1.87 -18.59
N PRO A 158 1.80 -2.03 -18.83
CA PRO A 158 0.83 -0.94 -18.73
C PRO A 158 0.65 -0.40 -17.31
N TYR A 159 1.16 -1.10 -16.31
CA TYR A 159 1.12 -0.68 -14.90
C TYR A 159 2.37 0.10 -14.47
N ILE A 160 3.33 0.32 -15.36
CA ILE A 160 4.43 1.24 -15.09
C ILE A 160 3.91 2.66 -15.22
N VAL A 161 4.12 3.45 -14.18
CA VAL A 161 3.71 4.85 -14.16
C VAL A 161 4.90 5.77 -13.87
N GLN A 162 4.87 6.95 -14.49
CA GLN A 162 5.85 7.99 -14.28
C GLN A 162 5.58 8.72 -12.98
N GLY A 163 6.59 8.86 -12.16
CA GLY A 163 6.57 9.72 -10.97
C GLY A 163 6.85 11.18 -11.32
N VAL A 164 6.25 12.05 -10.54
CA VAL A 164 6.50 13.50 -10.59
C VAL A 164 6.95 13.98 -9.23
N LEU A 165 7.68 15.10 -9.17
CA LEU A 165 8.06 15.72 -7.90
C LEU A 165 6.82 16.08 -7.08
N ASP A 166 6.79 15.63 -5.81
CA ASP A 166 5.75 15.99 -4.87
C ASP A 166 6.07 17.36 -4.26
N SER A 167 5.43 18.41 -4.80
CA SER A 167 5.68 19.79 -4.38
C SER A 167 5.34 20.05 -2.91
N GLU A 168 4.30 19.37 -2.40
CA GLU A 168 3.81 19.56 -1.04
C GLU A 168 4.77 18.97 0.00
N LEU A 169 5.17 17.71 -0.21
CA LEU A 169 6.11 17.04 0.69
C LEU A 169 7.50 17.68 0.63
N ASN A 170 7.97 18.07 -0.55
CA ASN A 170 9.26 18.76 -0.67
C ASN A 170 9.24 20.12 0.01
N LYS A 171 8.13 20.87 -0.05
CA LYS A 171 8.00 22.14 0.68
C LYS A 171 8.02 21.92 2.20
N LYS A 172 7.22 20.97 2.70
CA LYS A 172 7.19 20.63 4.14
C LYS A 172 8.57 20.21 4.67
N GLN A 173 9.32 19.46 3.86
CA GLN A 173 10.68 19.06 4.20
C GLN A 173 11.59 20.29 4.36
N GLY A 174 11.59 21.23 3.41
CA GLY A 174 12.39 22.46 3.48
C GLY A 174 12.08 23.31 4.72
N GLU A 175 10.80 23.48 5.04
CA GLU A 175 10.37 24.18 6.25
C GLU A 175 10.80 23.49 7.57
N GLY A 176 10.94 22.16 7.54
CA GLY A 176 11.46 21.37 8.65
C GLY A 176 12.96 21.56 8.87
N ASP A 177 13.71 21.54 7.79
CA ASP A 177 15.17 21.70 7.81
C ASP A 177 15.59 23.11 8.27
N GLU A 178 14.86 24.16 7.84
CA GLU A 178 15.10 25.54 8.30
C GLU A 178 14.90 25.69 9.82
N ARG A 179 13.88 25.07 10.39
CA ARG A 179 13.63 25.13 11.84
C ARG A 179 14.72 24.45 12.66
N HIS A 180 15.31 23.39 12.16
CA HIS A 180 16.41 22.69 12.84
C HIS A 180 17.74 23.42 12.72
N SER A 181 17.93 24.24 11.69
CA SER A 181 19.15 25.04 11.53
C SER A 181 19.19 26.30 12.39
N MET A 182 18.05 26.73 12.94
CA MET A 182 17.93 27.93 13.79
C MET A 182 17.89 27.61 15.30
N ALA A 183 17.93 26.36 15.70
CA ALA A 183 17.92 25.91 17.10
C ALA A 183 19.31 25.48 17.57
#